data_e4615b9caeeb0c401bc500d62d1c5c9b
#
_entry.id   e4615b9caeeb0c401bc500d62d1c5c9b
#
_cell.length_a   1.000
_cell.length_b   1.000
_cell.length_c   1.000
_cell.angle_alpha   90.00
_cell.angle_beta   90.00
_cell.angle_gamma   90.00
#
_symmetry.space_group_name_H-M   'P 1'
#
loop_
_entity.id
_entity.type
_entity.pdbx_description
1 polymer ?
#
loop_
_entity_poly.entity_id
_entity_poly.type
_entity_poly.pdbx_seq_one_letter_code
_entity_poly.pdbx_strand_id
1 'polypeptide(L)'
;MGGVLISVVNEEAKYCVKSCEGKNDNEYLIVRHDQFNPPINIFTIYGEQESRTSQEKSEALWAEIVEELTKIRNRHENVLILGDLNKHIGNDDLGVKGNHSKISRGGPYIRSLLNTKEYILVNNSDKTEGGPFTRFDSEYPDDDDKKSCLDLVIVSRQLFPFIDKLLIDKNGVHTAKRVTKTRIIKPDHYPLIITFKHLPMKNHKLIKTKKEVIWNTNKKGGWEAYKAATSDNHELDE
;
A
#
# COMPACT_ATOMS: atom_id res chain seq x y z
N MET A 1 -11.26 -5.64 -13.00
CA MET A 1 -11.36 -6.02 -11.59
C MET A 1 -10.02 -5.72 -10.96
N GLY A 2 -10.00 -4.85 -9.97
CA GLY A 2 -8.88 -4.59 -9.09
C GLY A 2 -8.83 -5.61 -7.94
N GLY A 3 -7.97 -5.40 -6.99
CA GLY A 3 -7.88 -6.20 -5.76
C GLY A 3 -6.63 -5.85 -4.97
N VAL A 4 -6.65 -6.15 -3.68
CA VAL A 4 -5.51 -5.97 -2.79
C VAL A 4 -4.98 -7.31 -2.31
N LEU A 5 -3.66 -7.41 -2.23
CA LEU A 5 -2.97 -8.59 -1.74
C LEU A 5 -1.80 -8.16 -0.85
N ILE A 6 -1.66 -8.82 0.28
CA ILE A 6 -0.45 -8.75 1.10
C ILE A 6 0.21 -10.12 1.06
N SER A 7 1.43 -10.18 0.52
CA SER A 7 2.27 -11.36 0.56
C SER A 7 3.34 -11.18 1.63
N VAL A 8 3.55 -12.20 2.43
CA VAL A 8 4.51 -12.18 3.53
C VAL A 8 5.45 -13.37 3.38
N VAL A 9 6.75 -13.14 3.55
CA VAL A 9 7.72 -14.25 3.54
C VAL A 9 7.43 -15.23 4.68
N ASN A 10 7.68 -16.52 4.44
CA ASN A 10 7.30 -17.59 5.37
C ASN A 10 7.81 -17.39 6.81
N GLU A 11 9.01 -16.85 6.98
CA GLU A 11 9.60 -16.62 8.29
C GLU A 11 8.85 -15.54 9.09
N GLU A 12 8.27 -14.55 8.42
CA GLU A 12 7.52 -13.46 9.04
C GLU A 12 6.02 -13.78 9.19
N ALA A 13 5.50 -14.72 8.40
CA ALA A 13 4.07 -15.06 8.38
C ALA A 13 3.51 -15.45 9.76
N LYS A 14 4.33 -16.04 10.63
CA LYS A 14 3.94 -16.42 12.00
C LYS A 14 3.62 -15.22 12.92
N TYR A 15 4.08 -14.03 12.55
CA TYR A 15 3.83 -12.79 13.29
C TYR A 15 2.70 -11.95 12.70
N CYS A 16 2.20 -12.34 11.53
CA CYS A 16 1.18 -11.61 10.81
C CYS A 16 -0.20 -12.19 11.07
N VAL A 17 -1.13 -11.33 11.47
CA VAL A 17 -2.53 -11.67 11.68
C VAL A 17 -3.38 -10.79 10.77
N LYS A 18 -4.25 -11.41 9.96
CA LYS A 18 -5.28 -10.66 9.24
C LYS A 18 -6.20 -10.02 10.26
N SER A 19 -6.25 -8.71 10.28
CA SER A 19 -7.04 -7.95 11.24
C SER A 19 -8.42 -7.62 10.69
N CYS A 20 -8.48 -7.14 9.45
CA CYS A 20 -9.72 -6.70 8.81
C CYS A 20 -9.59 -6.77 7.29
N GLU A 21 -10.72 -6.80 6.60
CA GLU A 21 -10.85 -6.58 5.16
C GLU A 21 -12.04 -5.67 4.88
N GLY A 22 -12.04 -5.03 3.72
CA GLY A 22 -13.11 -4.13 3.31
C GLY A 22 -14.47 -4.81 3.27
N LYS A 23 -15.50 -4.05 3.65
CA LYS A 23 -16.90 -4.42 3.55
C LYS A 23 -17.50 -3.77 2.29
N ASN A 24 -18.64 -4.26 1.84
CA ASN A 24 -19.40 -3.62 0.76
C ASN A 24 -18.59 -3.34 -0.50
N ASP A 25 -17.76 -4.29 -0.95
CA ASP A 25 -16.89 -4.16 -2.13
C ASP A 25 -15.76 -3.11 -1.98
N ASN A 26 -15.51 -2.59 -0.78
CA ASN A 26 -14.34 -1.76 -0.51
C ASN A 26 -13.06 -2.60 -0.58
N GLU A 27 -12.10 -2.14 -1.39
CA GLU A 27 -10.89 -2.90 -1.65
C GLU A 27 -9.76 -2.45 -0.69
N TYR A 28 -9.78 -2.96 0.53
CA TYR A 28 -8.66 -2.84 1.46
C TYR A 28 -8.45 -4.10 2.30
N LEU A 29 -7.24 -4.26 2.78
CA LEU A 29 -6.83 -5.34 3.68
C LEU A 29 -5.94 -4.78 4.78
N ILE A 30 -6.16 -5.20 6.02
CA ILE A 30 -5.33 -4.85 7.16
C ILE A 30 -4.68 -6.11 7.69
N VAL A 31 -3.35 -6.11 7.73
CA VAL A 31 -2.54 -7.13 8.39
C VAL A 31 -1.80 -6.50 9.57
N ARG A 32 -1.96 -7.08 10.74
CA ARG A 32 -1.24 -6.68 11.95
C ARG A 32 0.02 -7.53 12.10
N HIS A 33 1.15 -6.88 12.21
CA HIS A 33 2.45 -7.52 12.44
C HIS A 33 2.84 -7.40 13.91
N ASP A 34 2.79 -8.51 14.63
CA ASP A 34 2.91 -8.57 16.09
C ASP A 34 4.33 -8.61 16.63
N GLN A 35 5.33 -8.82 15.78
CA GLN A 35 6.73 -8.91 16.20
C GLN A 35 7.27 -7.58 16.75
N PHE A 36 6.74 -6.46 16.24
CA PHE A 36 7.19 -5.13 16.62
C PHE A 36 6.54 -4.64 17.91
N ASN A 37 7.19 -3.69 18.56
CA ASN A 37 6.70 -3.05 19.77
C ASN A 37 6.77 -1.52 19.67
N PRO A 38 5.64 -0.82 19.47
CA PRO A 38 4.28 -1.36 19.27
C PRO A 38 4.10 -2.14 17.98
N PRO A 39 3.05 -3.00 17.88
CA PRO A 39 2.70 -3.68 16.64
C PRO A 39 2.49 -2.71 15.47
N ILE A 40 2.68 -3.18 14.24
CA ILE A 40 2.42 -2.40 13.03
C ILE A 40 1.19 -2.95 12.32
N ASN A 41 0.20 -2.09 12.08
CA ASN A 41 -0.96 -2.41 11.26
C ASN A 41 -0.72 -1.90 9.85
N ILE A 42 -0.64 -2.81 8.90
CA ILE A 42 -0.35 -2.55 7.49
C ILE A 42 -1.67 -2.54 6.74
N PHE A 43 -2.05 -1.38 6.24
CA PHE A 43 -3.20 -1.19 5.36
C PHE A 43 -2.73 -1.23 3.92
N THR A 44 -3.29 -2.13 3.13
CA THR A 44 -3.18 -2.09 1.68
C THR A 44 -4.52 -1.68 1.12
N ILE A 45 -4.54 -0.60 0.34
CA ILE A 45 -5.77 0.02 -0.17
C ILE A 45 -5.68 0.14 -1.67
N TYR A 46 -6.78 -0.23 -2.36
CA TYR A 46 -7.01 0.15 -3.74
C TYR A 46 -8.23 1.09 -3.79
N GLY A 47 -7.97 2.35 -4.05
CA GLY A 47 -9.00 3.39 -4.08
C GLY A 47 -9.81 3.34 -5.37
N GLU A 48 -11.10 3.66 -5.27
CA GLU A 48 -11.98 3.76 -6.43
C GLU A 48 -11.48 4.82 -7.42
N GLN A 49 -11.47 4.50 -8.71
CA GLN A 49 -11.14 5.47 -9.75
C GLN A 49 -12.19 6.59 -9.81
N GLU A 50 -11.76 7.79 -10.19
CA GLU A 50 -12.66 8.95 -10.25
C GLU A 50 -13.76 8.75 -11.32
N SER A 51 -15.00 8.58 -10.87
CA SER A 51 -16.21 8.46 -11.70
C SER A 51 -17.34 9.30 -11.11
N ARG A 52 -18.49 9.37 -11.79
CA ARG A 52 -19.67 10.10 -11.26
C ARG A 52 -20.18 9.50 -9.93
N THR A 53 -20.01 8.20 -9.72
CA THR A 53 -20.47 7.46 -8.53
C THR A 53 -19.35 7.24 -7.50
N SER A 54 -18.15 7.70 -7.76
CA SER A 54 -16.98 7.42 -6.92
C SER A 54 -16.96 8.16 -5.58
N GLN A 55 -17.82 9.18 -5.42
CA GLN A 55 -17.84 9.94 -4.16
C GLN A 55 -18.40 9.10 -3.01
N GLU A 56 -19.60 8.52 -3.18
CA GLU A 56 -20.23 7.70 -2.14
C GLU A 56 -19.36 6.49 -1.76
N LYS A 57 -18.75 5.84 -2.76
CA LYS A 57 -17.83 4.73 -2.53
C LYS A 57 -16.57 5.18 -1.78
N SER A 58 -16.00 6.32 -2.15
CA SER A 58 -14.85 6.88 -1.44
C SER A 58 -15.21 7.26 -0.01
N GLU A 59 -16.40 7.82 0.23
CA GLU A 59 -16.92 8.13 1.56
C GLU A 59 -17.05 6.86 2.41
N ALA A 60 -17.67 5.82 1.87
CA ALA A 60 -17.84 4.55 2.55
C ALA A 60 -16.49 3.91 2.90
N LEU A 61 -15.57 3.86 1.94
CA LEU A 61 -14.20 3.34 2.14
C LEU A 61 -13.48 4.09 3.27
N TRP A 62 -13.46 5.42 3.20
CA TRP A 62 -12.74 6.22 4.19
C TRP A 62 -13.42 6.23 5.56
N ALA A 63 -14.74 6.09 5.64
CA ALA A 63 -15.43 5.92 6.90
C ALA A 63 -14.99 4.62 7.60
N GLU A 64 -14.92 3.51 6.88
CA GLU A 64 -14.42 2.23 7.42
C GLU A 64 -12.96 2.34 7.85
N ILE A 65 -12.10 2.95 7.02
CA ILE A 65 -10.68 3.14 7.34
C ILE A 65 -10.50 3.98 8.61
N VAL A 66 -11.23 5.08 8.75
CA VAL A 66 -11.17 5.96 9.93
C VAL A 66 -11.64 5.22 11.19
N GLU A 67 -12.67 4.38 11.09
CA GLU A 67 -13.11 3.53 12.20
C GLU A 67 -11.97 2.59 12.66
N GLU A 68 -11.33 1.89 11.73
CA GLU A 68 -10.21 0.98 12.04
C GLU A 68 -8.99 1.74 12.59
N LEU A 69 -8.65 2.89 12.01
CA LEU A 69 -7.57 3.75 12.53
C LEU A 69 -7.84 4.22 13.95
N THR A 70 -9.11 4.51 14.29
CA THR A 70 -9.51 4.89 15.64
C THR A 70 -9.30 3.75 16.64
N LYS A 71 -9.67 2.52 16.26
CA LYS A 71 -9.43 1.32 17.08
C LYS A 71 -7.94 1.09 17.33
N ILE A 72 -7.12 1.24 16.28
CA ILE A 72 -5.65 1.06 16.35
C ILE A 72 -5.02 2.15 17.22
N ARG A 73 -5.43 3.41 17.04
CA ARG A 73 -4.99 4.52 17.89
C ARG A 73 -5.25 4.29 19.36
N ASN A 74 -6.44 3.80 19.71
CA ASN A 74 -6.80 3.50 21.10
C ASN A 74 -5.93 2.39 21.71
N ARG A 75 -5.31 1.54 20.88
CA ARG A 75 -4.33 0.54 21.31
C ARG A 75 -2.89 1.05 21.29
N HIS A 76 -2.66 2.30 20.90
CA HIS A 76 -1.33 2.90 20.74
C HIS A 76 -0.40 2.10 19.80
N GLU A 77 -0.96 1.51 18.75
CA GLU A 77 -0.23 0.73 17.76
C GLU A 77 0.19 1.58 16.56
N ASN A 78 1.23 1.14 15.86
CA ASN A 78 1.71 1.79 14.65
C ASN A 78 0.81 1.50 13.45
N VAL A 79 0.80 2.44 12.50
CA VAL A 79 0.06 2.35 11.23
C VAL A 79 1.00 2.59 10.07
N LEU A 80 0.87 1.76 9.04
CA LEU A 80 1.42 1.94 7.70
C LEU A 80 0.29 1.77 6.69
N ILE A 81 -0.08 2.81 5.98
CA ILE A 81 -1.05 2.78 4.88
C ILE A 81 -0.28 2.88 3.58
N LEU A 82 -0.54 1.97 2.65
CA LEU A 82 0.08 1.95 1.34
C LEU A 82 -0.89 1.40 0.27
N GLY A 83 -0.68 1.81 -0.97
CA GLY A 83 -1.44 1.32 -2.12
C GLY A 83 -1.78 2.40 -3.13
N ASP A 84 -2.43 1.99 -4.20
CA ASP A 84 -2.99 2.90 -5.19
C ASP A 84 -4.31 3.48 -4.66
N LEU A 85 -4.24 4.68 -4.12
CA LEU A 85 -5.42 5.35 -3.58
C LEU A 85 -6.29 6.00 -4.66
N ASN A 86 -5.82 6.03 -5.92
CA ASN A 86 -6.52 6.63 -7.06
C ASN A 86 -7.02 8.06 -6.79
N LYS A 87 -6.32 8.82 -5.94
CA LYS A 87 -6.74 10.16 -5.52
C LYS A 87 -5.62 11.17 -5.66
N HIS A 88 -5.94 12.29 -6.33
CA HIS A 88 -5.12 13.49 -6.25
C HIS A 88 -5.39 14.21 -4.93
N ILE A 89 -4.34 14.53 -4.21
CA ILE A 89 -4.40 15.23 -2.92
C ILE A 89 -3.80 16.63 -2.98
N GLY A 90 -3.57 17.16 -4.21
CA GLY A 90 -2.97 18.47 -4.42
C GLY A 90 -1.43 18.46 -4.35
N ASN A 91 -0.83 19.63 -4.39
CA ASN A 91 0.62 19.84 -4.40
C ASN A 91 1.11 20.87 -3.35
N ASP A 92 0.23 21.27 -2.45
CA ASP A 92 0.55 22.11 -1.29
C ASP A 92 1.18 21.32 -0.12
N ASP A 93 1.26 21.90 1.06
CA ASP A 93 1.90 21.29 2.24
C ASP A 93 1.25 19.98 2.70
N LEU A 94 -0.04 19.75 2.39
CA LEU A 94 -0.75 18.50 2.67
C LEU A 94 -0.79 17.58 1.46
N GLY A 95 -0.29 18.02 0.32
CA GLY A 95 -0.26 17.29 -0.94
C GLY A 95 1.11 16.67 -1.24
N VAL A 96 1.32 16.28 -2.49
CA VAL A 96 2.61 15.79 -2.97
C VAL A 96 3.27 16.86 -3.82
N LYS A 97 4.39 17.38 -3.37
CA LYS A 97 5.17 18.40 -4.10
C LYS A 97 5.53 17.89 -5.50
N GLY A 98 5.30 18.73 -6.51
CA GLY A 98 5.53 18.39 -7.91
C GLY A 98 4.40 17.62 -8.57
N ASN A 99 3.36 17.23 -7.83
CA ASN A 99 2.14 16.63 -8.39
C ASN A 99 1.18 17.72 -8.91
N HIS A 100 0.05 17.28 -9.51
CA HIS A 100 -0.98 18.23 -9.93
C HIS A 100 -1.60 18.98 -8.75
N SER A 101 -1.98 20.24 -8.96
CA SER A 101 -2.70 21.05 -7.96
C SER A 101 -4.13 20.56 -7.70
N LYS A 102 -4.66 19.73 -8.62
CA LYS A 102 -6.00 19.14 -8.51
C LYS A 102 -6.14 18.32 -7.22
N ILE A 103 -7.29 18.48 -6.57
CA ILE A 103 -7.74 17.60 -5.49
C ILE A 103 -8.97 16.84 -6.01
N SER A 104 -8.88 15.52 -6.07
CA SER A 104 -9.97 14.67 -6.51
C SER A 104 -11.03 14.49 -5.40
N ARG A 105 -12.21 13.97 -5.73
CA ARG A 105 -13.36 13.87 -4.80
C ARG A 105 -13.05 13.13 -3.50
N GLY A 106 -12.22 12.09 -3.54
CA GLY A 106 -11.76 11.38 -2.32
C GLY A 106 -10.54 12.00 -1.63
N GLY A 107 -9.87 12.95 -2.29
CA GLY A 107 -8.67 13.62 -1.77
C GLY A 107 -8.88 14.33 -0.42
N PRO A 108 -10.02 15.01 -0.17
CA PRO A 108 -10.29 15.67 1.11
C PRO A 108 -10.22 14.73 2.33
N TYR A 109 -10.61 13.46 2.20
CA TYR A 109 -10.52 12.50 3.33
C TYR A 109 -9.07 12.21 3.72
N ILE A 110 -8.20 11.99 2.71
CA ILE A 110 -6.77 11.79 2.93
C ILE A 110 -6.15 13.04 3.55
N ARG A 111 -6.49 14.21 3.02
CA ARG A 111 -6.01 15.49 3.55
C ARG A 111 -6.47 15.74 4.98
N SER A 112 -7.72 15.39 5.31
CA SER A 112 -8.25 15.48 6.67
C SER A 112 -7.45 14.60 7.63
N LEU A 113 -7.11 13.36 7.21
CA LEU A 113 -6.26 12.48 7.99
C LEU A 113 -4.87 13.10 8.23
N LEU A 114 -4.23 13.63 7.20
CA LEU A 114 -2.90 14.27 7.30
C LEU A 114 -2.94 15.54 8.16
N ASN A 115 -4.03 16.31 8.11
CA ASN A 115 -4.21 17.54 8.88
C ASN A 115 -4.30 17.29 10.39
N THR A 116 -4.63 16.08 10.83
CA THR A 116 -4.57 15.73 12.27
C THR A 116 -3.16 15.80 12.83
N LYS A 117 -2.14 15.78 11.97
CA LYS A 117 -0.72 15.68 12.33
C LYS A 117 -0.34 14.39 13.08
N GLU A 118 -1.26 13.45 13.22
CA GLU A 118 -0.99 12.11 13.75
C GLU A 118 -0.35 11.20 12.70
N TYR A 119 -0.53 11.56 11.42
CA TYR A 119 -0.03 10.82 10.26
C TYR A 119 0.88 11.69 9.40
N ILE A 120 1.83 11.04 8.74
CA ILE A 120 2.81 11.69 7.86
C ILE A 120 2.74 11.02 6.49
N LEU A 121 2.63 11.84 5.45
CA LEU A 121 2.78 11.42 4.06
C LEU A 121 4.27 11.26 3.75
N VAL A 122 4.72 10.02 3.55
CA VAL A 122 6.13 9.72 3.30
C VAL A 122 6.56 10.21 1.93
N ASN A 123 5.68 10.12 0.91
CA ASN A 123 5.95 10.59 -0.46
C ASN A 123 6.45 12.03 -0.54
N ASN A 124 6.14 12.86 0.45
CA ASN A 124 6.53 14.27 0.48
C ASN A 124 7.69 14.56 1.45
N SER A 125 8.33 13.52 1.96
CA SER A 125 9.40 13.66 2.94
C SER A 125 10.79 13.61 2.28
N ASP A 126 11.80 14.01 3.05
CA ASP A 126 13.22 13.89 2.71
C ASP A 126 13.72 12.45 2.59
N LYS A 127 12.89 11.48 3.00
CA LYS A 127 13.18 10.04 2.90
C LYS A 127 12.75 9.44 1.56
N THR A 128 12.11 10.22 0.68
CA THR A 128 11.64 9.74 -0.62
C THR A 128 12.66 9.96 -1.71
N GLU A 129 13.01 8.89 -2.40
CA GLU A 129 13.88 8.87 -3.57
C GLU A 129 13.09 8.46 -4.82
N GLY A 130 13.53 8.88 -6.01
CA GLY A 130 12.90 8.55 -7.29
C GLY A 130 11.94 9.63 -7.80
N GLY A 131 11.67 10.68 -7.03
CA GLY A 131 10.84 11.83 -7.40
C GLY A 131 9.36 11.68 -7.03
N PRO A 132 8.49 12.62 -7.46
CA PRO A 132 7.15 12.76 -6.90
C PRO A 132 6.09 11.85 -7.55
N PHE A 133 6.38 11.26 -8.72
CA PHE A 133 5.36 10.56 -9.49
C PHE A 133 5.45 9.06 -9.28
N THR A 134 4.30 8.42 -9.05
CA THR A 134 4.17 6.97 -8.92
C THR A 134 3.47 6.33 -10.12
N ARG A 135 2.78 7.12 -10.93
CA ARG A 135 2.11 6.70 -12.15
C ARG A 135 2.57 7.52 -13.35
N PHE A 136 2.65 6.88 -14.51
CA PHE A 136 3.02 7.50 -15.79
C PHE A 136 2.14 6.98 -16.93
N ASP A 137 2.04 7.75 -18.00
CA ASP A 137 1.41 7.28 -19.23
C ASP A 137 2.44 6.44 -20.02
N SER A 138 2.11 5.20 -20.29
CA SER A 138 3.01 4.28 -21.00
C SER A 138 3.30 4.69 -22.46
N GLU A 139 2.45 5.52 -23.07
CA GLU A 139 2.64 6.07 -24.40
C GLU A 139 3.53 7.34 -24.38
N TYR A 140 3.53 8.05 -23.26
CA TYR A 140 4.26 9.31 -23.07
C TYR A 140 5.03 9.31 -21.75
N PRO A 141 6.01 8.39 -21.58
CA PRO A 141 6.66 8.19 -20.27
C PRO A 141 7.50 9.38 -19.79
N ASP A 142 7.91 10.25 -20.71
CA ASP A 142 8.73 11.42 -20.39
C ASP A 142 7.91 12.71 -20.20
N ASP A 143 6.61 12.67 -20.48
CA ASP A 143 5.71 13.82 -20.33
C ASP A 143 5.23 13.96 -18.87
N ASP A 144 5.78 14.93 -18.15
CA ASP A 144 5.44 15.16 -16.75
C ASP A 144 3.99 15.59 -16.54
N ASP A 145 3.33 16.19 -17.52
CA ASP A 145 1.93 16.59 -17.45
C ASP A 145 0.98 15.35 -17.43
N LYS A 146 1.51 14.19 -17.86
CA LYS A 146 0.79 12.92 -17.87
C LYS A 146 1.18 11.99 -16.72
N LYS A 147 2.04 12.47 -15.81
CA LYS A 147 2.44 11.75 -14.62
C LYS A 147 1.59 12.18 -13.43
N SER A 148 1.44 11.28 -12.46
CA SER A 148 0.71 11.56 -11.23
C SER A 148 1.25 10.75 -10.06
N CYS A 149 0.96 11.20 -8.85
CA CYS A 149 1.20 10.44 -7.63
C CYS A 149 -0.15 9.97 -7.09
N LEU A 150 -0.46 8.70 -7.32
CA LEU A 150 -1.70 8.04 -6.89
C LEU A 150 -1.44 6.98 -5.83
N ASP A 151 -0.22 6.42 -5.84
CA ASP A 151 0.24 5.45 -4.85
C ASP A 151 0.88 6.21 -3.70
N LEU A 152 0.24 6.14 -2.55
CA LEU A 152 0.66 6.89 -1.38
C LEU A 152 1.15 5.96 -0.27
N VAL A 153 2.13 6.46 0.48
CA VAL A 153 2.60 5.85 1.72
C VAL A 153 2.37 6.82 2.86
N ILE A 154 1.50 6.44 3.78
CA ILE A 154 1.14 7.25 4.96
C ILE A 154 1.46 6.43 6.20
N VAL A 155 2.10 7.02 7.17
CA VAL A 155 2.47 6.34 8.41
C VAL A 155 2.05 7.12 9.64
N SER A 156 1.80 6.42 10.75
CA SER A 156 1.67 7.08 12.04
C SER A 156 2.95 7.86 12.37
N ARG A 157 2.80 9.03 13.00
CA ARG A 157 3.93 9.92 13.35
C ARG A 157 5.02 9.19 14.15
N GLN A 158 4.62 8.29 15.03
CA GLN A 158 5.56 7.50 15.85
C GLN A 158 6.33 6.45 15.04
N LEU A 159 5.82 5.99 13.90
CA LEU A 159 6.53 5.06 13.02
C LEU A 159 7.50 5.77 12.08
N PHE A 160 7.25 7.03 11.72
CA PHE A 160 8.02 7.80 10.74
C PHE A 160 9.54 7.86 11.03
N PRO A 161 10.02 8.05 12.29
CA PRO A 161 11.45 8.06 12.58
C PRO A 161 12.18 6.78 12.17
N PHE A 162 11.49 5.64 12.16
CA PHE A 162 12.04 4.33 11.83
C PHE A 162 12.07 4.05 10.33
N ILE A 163 11.44 4.88 9.50
CA ILE A 163 11.60 4.76 8.05
C ILE A 163 13.03 5.15 7.70
N ASP A 164 13.69 4.28 6.97
CA ASP A 164 14.97 4.57 6.36
C ASP A 164 14.77 5.30 5.05
N LYS A 165 14.00 4.69 4.15
CA LYS A 165 13.77 5.21 2.81
C LYS A 165 12.46 4.72 2.22
N LEU A 166 11.84 5.57 1.38
CA LEU A 166 10.83 5.22 0.38
C LEU A 166 11.46 5.39 -1.00
N LEU A 167 11.63 4.31 -1.74
CA LEU A 167 12.10 4.35 -3.13
C LEU A 167 10.91 4.21 -4.08
N ILE A 168 10.76 5.17 -5.00
CA ILE A 168 9.91 5.07 -6.18
C ILE A 168 10.77 4.54 -7.32
N ASP A 169 10.60 3.25 -7.67
CA ASP A 169 11.49 2.54 -8.60
C ASP A 169 11.21 2.89 -10.06
N LYS A 170 11.64 4.07 -10.48
CA LYS A 170 11.54 4.53 -11.88
C LYS A 170 12.43 3.72 -12.84
N ASN A 171 13.49 3.12 -12.34
CA ASN A 171 14.44 2.39 -13.17
C ASN A 171 13.95 0.99 -13.53
N GLY A 172 12.82 0.56 -12.94
CA GLY A 172 12.19 -0.71 -13.25
C GLY A 172 12.99 -1.93 -12.79
N VAL A 173 13.89 -1.76 -11.79
CA VAL A 173 14.68 -2.87 -11.23
C VAL A 173 13.76 -3.93 -10.62
N HIS A 174 12.66 -3.49 -10.00
CA HIS A 174 11.67 -4.35 -9.36
C HIS A 174 10.36 -4.45 -10.15
N THR A 175 10.35 -3.94 -11.40
CA THR A 175 9.13 -3.91 -12.21
C THR A 175 8.90 -5.27 -12.87
N ALA A 176 7.85 -5.97 -12.47
CA ALA A 176 7.39 -7.18 -13.13
C ALA A 176 6.78 -6.84 -14.51
N LYS A 177 7.30 -7.41 -15.57
CA LYS A 177 6.69 -7.33 -16.90
C LYS A 177 5.62 -8.42 -17.00
N ARG A 178 4.36 -8.03 -17.21
CA ARG A 178 3.32 -9.00 -17.51
C ARG A 178 3.41 -9.42 -18.97
N VAL A 179 3.86 -10.64 -19.19
CA VAL A 179 3.90 -11.23 -20.54
C VAL A 179 2.60 -12.02 -20.75
N THR A 180 1.81 -11.63 -21.74
CA THR A 180 0.69 -12.44 -22.25
C THR A 180 1.12 -13.12 -23.54
N LYS A 181 0.38 -14.14 -24.01
CA LYS A 181 0.68 -14.86 -25.28
C LYS A 181 0.79 -13.94 -26.50
N THR A 182 0.23 -12.74 -26.43
CA THR A 182 0.13 -11.83 -27.58
C THR A 182 0.67 -10.42 -27.31
N ARG A 183 1.01 -10.08 -26.06
CA ARG A 183 1.35 -8.70 -25.69
C ARG A 183 2.22 -8.64 -24.43
N ILE A 184 3.24 -7.80 -24.46
CA ILE A 184 3.94 -7.36 -23.25
C ILE A 184 3.17 -6.15 -22.72
N ILE A 185 2.56 -6.28 -21.56
CA ILE A 185 1.89 -5.17 -20.87
C ILE A 185 2.95 -4.52 -19.98
N LYS A 186 3.31 -3.28 -20.34
CA LYS A 186 4.15 -2.45 -19.46
C LYS A 186 3.28 -1.95 -18.31
N PRO A 187 3.74 -2.00 -17.05
CA PRO A 187 3.06 -1.34 -15.95
C PRO A 187 3.05 0.17 -16.21
N ASP A 188 2.02 0.85 -15.78
CA ASP A 188 1.88 2.31 -15.78
C ASP A 188 2.10 2.92 -14.40
N HIS A 189 2.44 2.09 -13.41
CA HIS A 189 2.81 2.47 -12.06
C HIS A 189 4.26 2.04 -11.74
N TYR A 190 4.95 2.86 -10.96
CA TYR A 190 6.25 2.51 -10.41
C TYR A 190 6.08 1.76 -9.08
N PRO A 191 6.83 0.68 -8.85
CA PRO A 191 6.87 0.03 -7.55
C PRO A 191 7.31 1.00 -6.44
N LEU A 192 6.69 0.88 -5.28
CA LEU A 192 7.08 1.57 -4.06
C LEU A 192 7.77 0.57 -3.13
N ILE A 193 8.97 0.91 -2.70
CA ILE A 193 9.74 0.09 -1.77
C ILE A 193 10.02 0.93 -0.52
N ILE A 194 9.43 0.53 0.60
CA ILE A 194 9.69 1.16 1.89
C ILE A 194 10.64 0.30 2.70
N THR A 195 11.70 0.90 3.20
CA THR A 195 12.67 0.25 4.08
C THR A 195 12.63 0.90 5.46
N PHE A 196 12.86 0.07 6.47
CA PHE A 196 12.89 0.51 7.86
C PHE A 196 14.30 0.33 8.44
N LYS A 197 14.69 1.24 9.30
CA LYS A 197 15.80 1.06 10.23
C LYS A 197 15.43 0.04 11.31
N HIS A 198 16.24 -0.08 12.32
CA HIS A 198 15.98 -0.98 13.45
C HIS A 198 14.65 -0.63 14.14
N LEU A 199 13.62 -1.42 13.84
CA LEU A 199 12.35 -1.35 14.55
C LEU A 199 12.47 -2.07 15.90
N PRO A 200 11.91 -1.50 16.99
CA PRO A 200 11.85 -2.19 18.26
C PRO A 200 11.06 -3.51 18.12
N MET A 201 11.69 -4.61 18.49
CA MET A 201 11.09 -5.93 18.42
C MET A 201 10.69 -6.41 19.82
N LYS A 202 9.60 -7.15 19.89
CA LYS A 202 9.25 -7.87 21.11
C LYS A 202 10.24 -9.01 21.35
N ASN A 203 10.71 -9.17 22.58
CA ASN A 203 11.43 -10.39 22.96
C ASN A 203 10.43 -11.57 23.03
N HIS A 204 10.21 -12.21 21.91
CA HIS A 204 9.38 -13.42 21.87
C HIS A 204 10.16 -14.60 22.41
N LYS A 205 9.76 -15.13 23.57
CA LYS A 205 9.91 -16.56 23.81
C LYS A 205 9.04 -17.27 22.77
N LEU A 206 9.64 -18.06 21.89
CA LEU A 206 8.97 -18.81 20.84
C LEU A 206 7.76 -19.57 21.41
N ILE A 207 6.58 -19.01 21.30
CA ILE A 207 5.35 -19.77 21.52
C ILE A 207 5.14 -20.53 20.22
N LYS A 208 5.27 -21.86 20.29
CA LYS A 208 4.92 -22.75 19.18
C LYS A 208 3.42 -22.63 18.92
N THR A 209 3.01 -21.69 18.09
CA THR A 209 1.62 -21.60 17.62
C THR A 209 1.42 -22.58 16.46
N LYS A 210 0.38 -23.39 16.54
CA LYS A 210 -0.07 -24.24 15.42
C LYS A 210 -0.34 -23.35 14.21
N LYS A 211 0.26 -23.72 13.07
CA LYS A 211 -0.01 -23.09 11.78
C LYS A 211 -1.45 -23.42 11.37
N GLU A 212 -2.33 -22.44 11.41
CA GLU A 212 -3.53 -22.45 10.60
C GLU A 212 -3.50 -21.18 9.72
N VAL A 213 -3.05 -21.36 8.49
CA VAL A 213 -3.19 -20.35 7.45
C VAL A 213 -4.50 -20.66 6.75
N ILE A 214 -5.56 -19.96 7.12
CA ILE A 214 -6.85 -20.09 6.45
C ILE A 214 -6.86 -19.09 5.29
N TRP A 215 -6.54 -19.58 4.11
CA TRP A 215 -6.75 -18.84 2.85
C TRP A 215 -8.17 -19.14 2.34
N ASN A 216 -9.10 -18.24 2.57
CA ASN A 216 -10.44 -18.37 2.02
C ASN A 216 -10.51 -17.65 0.67
N THR A 217 -10.08 -18.34 -0.39
CA THR A 217 -10.26 -17.85 -1.77
C THR A 217 -11.56 -18.42 -2.32
N ASN A 218 -12.68 -17.77 -2.07
CA ASN A 218 -13.98 -18.13 -2.64
C ASN A 218 -14.10 -17.90 -4.17
N LYS A 219 -13.01 -17.60 -4.86
CA LYS A 219 -12.96 -17.50 -6.31
C LYS A 219 -12.21 -18.69 -6.89
N LYS A 220 -12.97 -19.71 -7.35
CA LYS A 220 -12.43 -20.82 -8.19
C LYS A 220 -11.57 -20.22 -9.32
N GLY A 221 -10.32 -20.61 -9.39
CA GLY A 221 -9.36 -20.27 -10.44
C GLY A 221 -8.30 -19.22 -10.12
N GLY A 222 -8.49 -18.33 -9.13
CA GLY A 222 -7.49 -17.31 -8.79
C GLY A 222 -6.22 -17.88 -8.15
N TRP A 223 -6.38 -18.92 -7.33
CA TRP A 223 -5.26 -19.59 -6.65
C TRP A 223 -4.40 -20.45 -7.59
N GLU A 224 -5.03 -21.14 -8.53
CA GLU A 224 -4.31 -21.95 -9.54
C GLU A 224 -3.51 -21.06 -10.50
N ALA A 225 -4.08 -19.90 -10.87
CA ALA A 225 -3.36 -18.90 -11.69
C ALA A 225 -2.16 -18.29 -10.93
N TYR A 226 -2.30 -18.08 -9.61
CA TYR A 226 -1.20 -17.60 -8.77
C TYR A 226 -0.09 -18.64 -8.60
N LYS A 227 -0.46 -19.90 -8.33
CA LYS A 227 0.52 -21.00 -8.24
C LYS A 227 1.29 -21.18 -9.55
N ALA A 228 0.58 -21.15 -10.70
CA ALA A 228 1.22 -21.24 -12.01
C ALA A 228 2.18 -20.08 -12.28
N ALA A 229 1.87 -18.87 -11.79
CA ALA A 229 2.73 -17.69 -11.97
C ALA A 229 3.95 -17.66 -11.03
N THR A 230 3.90 -18.37 -9.91
CA THR A 230 4.98 -18.39 -8.90
C THR A 230 5.85 -19.65 -8.95
N SER A 231 5.38 -20.74 -9.57
CA SER A 231 6.16 -21.98 -9.71
C SER A 231 7.26 -21.90 -10.78
N ASP A 232 7.14 -20.98 -11.74
CA ASP A 232 8.15 -20.80 -12.82
C ASP A 232 9.40 -20.00 -12.38
N ASN A 233 9.48 -19.56 -11.11
CA ASN A 233 10.61 -18.77 -10.60
C ASN A 233 11.60 -19.57 -9.73
N HIS A 234 11.52 -20.91 -9.69
CA HIS A 234 12.41 -21.75 -8.88
C HIS A 234 13.50 -22.47 -9.67
N GLU A 235 13.74 -22.12 -10.94
CA GLU A 235 14.91 -22.56 -11.68
C GLU A 235 15.85 -21.36 -11.96
N LEU A 236 16.48 -20.85 -10.93
CA LEU A 236 17.71 -20.07 -11.06
C LEU A 236 18.62 -20.41 -9.88
N ASP A 237 19.68 -21.10 -10.26
CA ASP A 237 21.00 -21.23 -9.66
C ASP A 237 21.18 -22.32 -8.57
N GLU A 238 21.71 -23.44 -9.06
CA GLU A 238 22.86 -24.13 -8.44
C GLU A 238 24.17 -23.43 -8.80
#